data_4a7958c505470af21a946c89cf110b6f
#
_entry.id   4a7958c505470af21a946c89cf110b6f
#
_cell.length_a   1.000
_cell.length_b   1.000
_cell.length_c   1.000
_cell.angle_alpha   90.00
_cell.angle_beta   90.00
_cell.angle_gamma   90.00
#
_symmetry.space_group_name_H-M   'P 1'
#
loop_
_entity.id
_entity.type
_entity.pdbx_description
1 polymer ?
#
loop_
_entity_poly.entity_id
_entity_poly.type
_entity_poly.pdbx_seq_one_letter_code
_entity_poly.pdbx_strand_id
1 'polypeptide(L)'
;MVSDKLFFFLFQSNPDLILRWLDDLPADAGGYSFSAPVLKEREYRLDGLFAPPPERRDLPAVILEAQMAADPGFLLRLYAETGRFLQQQTWSGDWRVVVICP
;
A
#
# COMPACT_ATOMS: atom_id res chain seq x y z
N MET A 1 -17.76 11.08 -8.76
CA MET A 1 -18.63 11.47 -7.64
C MET A 1 -18.49 12.95 -7.40
N VAL A 2 -19.56 13.64 -7.03
CA VAL A 2 -19.54 15.11 -6.85
C VAL A 2 -18.56 15.50 -5.74
N SER A 3 -18.49 14.72 -4.67
CA SER A 3 -17.57 14.98 -3.58
C SER A 3 -16.10 14.92 -4.00
N ASP A 4 -15.74 14.05 -4.95
CA ASP A 4 -14.38 13.93 -5.43
C ASP A 4 -13.92 15.19 -6.15
N LYS A 5 -14.80 15.78 -6.95
CA LYS A 5 -14.52 17.05 -7.65
C LYS A 5 -14.35 18.20 -6.65
N LEU A 6 -15.16 18.22 -5.60
CA LEU A 6 -15.08 19.23 -4.57
C LEU A 6 -13.74 19.16 -3.84
N PHE A 7 -13.31 17.96 -3.42
CA PHE A 7 -12.04 17.79 -2.75
C PHE A 7 -10.86 18.12 -3.66
N PHE A 8 -10.92 17.71 -4.92
CA PHE A 8 -9.88 18.06 -5.88
C PHE A 8 -9.73 19.57 -6.01
N PHE A 9 -10.84 20.27 -6.17
CA PHE A 9 -10.82 21.73 -6.31
C PHE A 9 -10.28 22.42 -5.07
N LEU A 10 -10.72 21.97 -3.90
CA LEU A 10 -10.30 22.56 -2.62
C LEU A 10 -8.79 22.42 -2.42
N PHE A 11 -8.24 21.22 -2.60
CA PHE A 11 -6.83 20.98 -2.34
C PHE A 11 -5.93 21.50 -3.46
N GLN A 12 -6.41 21.57 -4.70
CA GLN A 12 -5.66 22.20 -5.77
C GLN A 12 -5.49 23.70 -5.53
N SER A 13 -6.51 24.35 -4.99
CA SER A 13 -6.46 25.78 -4.69
C SER A 13 -5.62 26.09 -3.45
N ASN A 14 -5.55 25.16 -2.50
CA ASN A 14 -4.85 25.35 -1.24
C ASN A 14 -4.21 24.04 -0.79
N PRO A 15 -3.08 23.63 -1.40
CA PRO A 15 -2.46 22.33 -1.10
C PRO A 15 -2.02 22.18 0.35
N ASP A 16 -1.58 23.25 0.98
CA ASP A 16 -1.07 23.21 2.35
C ASP A 16 -2.17 23.05 3.40
N LEU A 17 -3.43 23.09 2.99
CA LEU A 17 -4.55 22.94 3.91
C LEU A 17 -4.52 21.62 4.66
N ILE A 18 -4.12 20.54 3.98
CA ILE A 18 -4.04 19.21 4.59
C ILE A 18 -3.01 19.15 5.74
N LEU A 19 -2.00 20.01 5.69
CA LEU A 19 -0.93 20.01 6.69
C LEU A 19 -1.46 20.35 8.08
N ARG A 20 -2.56 21.06 8.18
CA ARG A 20 -3.20 21.43 9.46
C ARG A 20 -3.79 20.23 10.17
N TRP A 21 -4.01 19.12 9.44
CA TRP A 21 -4.57 17.89 10.00
C TRP A 21 -3.51 16.90 10.45
N LEU A 22 -2.23 17.21 10.21
CA LEU A 22 -1.10 16.33 10.50
C LEU A 22 -0.25 16.97 11.62
N ASP A 23 -0.03 16.22 12.69
CA ASP A 23 0.69 16.73 13.86
C ASP A 23 2.19 16.42 13.84
N ASP A 24 2.62 15.51 12.96
CA ASP A 24 3.98 14.98 12.94
C ASP A 24 4.89 15.66 11.91
N LEU A 25 4.44 16.77 11.31
CA LEU A 25 5.23 17.51 10.34
C LEU A 25 6.06 18.60 11.02
N PRO A 26 7.24 18.96 10.45
CA PRO A 26 8.00 20.11 10.92
C PRO A 26 7.16 21.39 10.88
N ALA A 27 7.47 22.34 11.78
CA ALA A 27 6.71 23.59 11.88
C ALA A 27 6.79 24.44 10.61
N ASP A 28 7.87 24.29 9.83
CA ASP A 28 8.08 25.02 8.58
C ASP A 28 7.61 24.27 7.34
N ALA A 29 6.87 23.16 7.52
CA ALA A 29 6.33 22.41 6.38
C ALA A 29 5.38 23.28 5.57
N GLY A 30 5.54 23.24 4.25
CA GLY A 30 4.71 24.01 3.32
C GLY A 30 5.21 23.86 1.90
N GLY A 31 4.57 24.56 0.97
CA GLY A 31 4.97 24.52 -0.42
C GLY A 31 4.59 23.24 -1.16
N TYR A 32 3.64 22.47 -0.63
CA TYR A 32 3.18 21.25 -1.27
C TYR A 32 2.39 21.56 -2.54
N SER A 33 2.48 20.66 -3.51
CA SER A 33 1.60 20.68 -4.67
C SER A 33 0.61 19.53 -4.56
N PHE A 34 -0.60 19.76 -5.06
CA PHE A 34 -1.64 18.74 -5.07
C PHE A 34 -1.81 18.16 -6.45
N SER A 35 -1.96 16.84 -6.54
CA SER A 35 -2.31 16.15 -7.77
C SER A 35 -3.13 14.90 -7.44
N ALA A 36 -3.86 14.41 -8.42
CA ALA A 36 -4.61 13.17 -8.30
C ALA A 36 -4.20 12.24 -9.45
N PRO A 37 -3.01 11.65 -9.36
CA PRO A 37 -2.49 10.82 -10.44
C PRO A 37 -3.27 9.51 -10.58
N VAL A 38 -3.44 9.05 -11.82
CA VAL A 38 -3.98 7.73 -12.10
C VAL A 38 -2.86 6.73 -12.00
N LEU A 39 -3.04 5.72 -11.14
CA LEU A 39 -2.06 4.65 -10.98
C LEU A 39 -2.29 3.58 -12.04
N LYS A 40 -1.23 3.14 -12.67
CA LYS A 40 -1.30 2.06 -13.64
C LYS A 40 -1.48 0.74 -12.92
N GLU A 41 -2.36 -0.10 -13.45
CA GLU A 41 -2.46 -1.47 -12.97
C GLU A 41 -1.22 -2.25 -13.39
N ARG A 42 -0.74 -3.09 -12.48
CA ARG A 42 0.35 -4.01 -12.74
C ARG A 42 -0.08 -5.41 -12.35
N GLU A 43 0.40 -6.37 -13.14
CA GLU A 43 0.30 -7.77 -12.76
C GLU A 43 1.47 -8.11 -11.86
N TYR A 44 1.16 -8.58 -10.64
CA TYR A 44 2.15 -9.06 -9.69
C TYR A 44 1.98 -10.55 -9.49
N ARG A 45 3.10 -11.24 -9.32
CA ARG A 45 3.11 -12.67 -9.03
C ARG A 45 3.87 -12.92 -7.74
N LEU A 46 3.20 -13.49 -6.75
CA LEU A 46 3.85 -13.89 -5.52
C LEU A 46 4.71 -15.13 -5.77
N ASP A 47 5.88 -15.22 -5.10
CA ASP A 47 6.71 -16.42 -5.17
C ASP A 47 6.02 -17.60 -4.49
N GLY A 48 5.29 -17.34 -3.42
CA GLY A 48 4.50 -18.36 -2.75
C GLY A 48 3.40 -17.79 -1.89
N LEU A 49 2.35 -18.56 -1.73
CA LEU A 49 1.23 -18.25 -0.86
C LEU A 49 0.83 -19.51 -0.11
N PHE A 50 0.80 -19.41 1.21
CA PHE A 50 0.29 -20.46 2.08
C PHE A 50 -1.03 -19.99 2.66
N ALA A 51 -2.12 -20.52 2.13
CA ALA A 51 -3.46 -20.18 2.58
C ALA A 51 -3.91 -21.19 3.63
N PRO A 52 -4.47 -20.73 4.77
CA PRO A 52 -4.98 -21.66 5.77
C PRO A 52 -6.25 -22.37 5.29
N PRO A 53 -6.60 -23.52 5.92
CA PRO A 53 -7.89 -24.14 5.62
C PRO A 53 -9.04 -23.16 5.90
N PRO A 54 -10.12 -23.19 5.10
CA PRO A 54 -11.22 -22.24 5.28
C PRO A 54 -11.88 -22.27 6.66
N GLU A 55 -11.88 -23.43 7.32
CA GLU A 55 -12.46 -23.59 8.66
C GLU A 55 -11.56 -23.04 9.78
N ARG A 56 -10.30 -22.74 9.48
CA ARG A 56 -9.35 -22.21 10.47
C ARG A 56 -9.15 -20.71 10.27
N ARG A 57 -10.12 -19.92 10.71
CA ARG A 57 -10.06 -18.47 10.60
C ARG A 57 -9.07 -17.82 11.57
N ASP A 58 -8.58 -18.59 12.53
CA ASP A 58 -7.57 -18.17 13.50
C ASP A 58 -6.17 -18.19 12.93
N LEU A 59 -5.95 -18.82 11.77
CA LEU A 59 -4.63 -18.94 11.17
C LEU A 59 -4.40 -17.85 10.12
N PRO A 60 -3.19 -17.29 10.06
CA PRO A 60 -2.87 -16.27 9.06
C PRO A 60 -2.60 -16.88 7.68
N ALA A 61 -2.80 -16.08 6.64
CA ALA A 61 -2.19 -16.35 5.35
C ALA A 61 -0.71 -16.00 5.42
N VAL A 62 0.14 -16.75 4.73
CA VAL A 62 1.59 -16.51 4.71
C VAL A 62 2.03 -16.27 3.28
N ILE A 63 2.57 -15.08 3.03
CA ILE A 63 3.13 -14.68 1.75
C ILE A 63 4.63 -14.93 1.80
N LEU A 64 5.15 -15.63 0.79
CA LEU A 64 6.56 -15.95 0.69
C LEU A 64 7.18 -15.21 -0.49
N GLU A 65 8.29 -14.53 -0.24
CA GLU A 65 9.11 -13.89 -1.27
C GLU A 65 10.56 -14.29 -1.10
N ALA A 66 11.21 -14.66 -2.21
CA ALA A 66 12.63 -15.01 -2.22
C ALA A 66 13.41 -13.85 -2.87
N GLN A 67 14.32 -13.25 -2.10
CA GLN A 67 15.15 -12.14 -2.55
C GLN A 67 16.61 -12.57 -2.46
N MET A 68 17.12 -13.18 -3.53
CA MET A 68 18.45 -13.78 -3.55
C MET A 68 19.54 -12.84 -4.05
N ALA A 69 19.17 -11.68 -4.61
CA ALA A 69 20.09 -10.65 -5.09
C ALA A 69 19.69 -9.28 -4.53
N ALA A 70 20.64 -8.38 -4.43
CA ALA A 70 20.36 -7.03 -3.96
C ALA A 70 19.43 -6.31 -4.95
N ASP A 71 18.35 -5.74 -4.42
CA ASP A 71 17.35 -5.00 -5.18
C ASP A 71 16.85 -3.85 -4.32
N PRO A 72 17.23 -2.60 -4.61
CA PRO A 72 16.81 -1.46 -3.80
C PRO A 72 15.29 -1.21 -3.85
N GLY A 73 14.60 -1.71 -4.87
CA GLY A 73 13.14 -1.58 -4.99
C GLY A 73 12.36 -2.70 -4.33
N PHE A 74 13.02 -3.65 -3.68
CA PHE A 74 12.37 -4.86 -3.19
C PHE A 74 11.28 -4.58 -2.15
N LEU A 75 11.56 -3.75 -1.15
CA LEU A 75 10.59 -3.50 -0.08
C LEU A 75 9.34 -2.79 -0.60
N LEU A 76 9.50 -1.85 -1.53
CA LEU A 76 8.35 -1.17 -2.12
C LEU A 76 7.53 -2.10 -3.00
N ARG A 77 8.19 -2.97 -3.76
CA ARG A 77 7.50 -4.00 -4.55
C ARG A 77 6.75 -4.97 -3.66
N LEU A 78 7.38 -5.42 -2.58
CA LEU A 78 6.75 -6.32 -1.61
C LEU A 78 5.51 -5.68 -1.00
N TYR A 79 5.59 -4.42 -0.64
CA TYR A 79 4.45 -3.67 -0.10
C TYR A 79 3.30 -3.63 -1.10
N ALA A 80 3.60 -3.32 -2.37
CA ALA A 80 2.58 -3.23 -3.42
C ALA A 80 1.93 -4.59 -3.70
N GLU A 81 2.73 -5.66 -3.78
CA GLU A 81 2.24 -7.02 -4.00
C GLU A 81 1.34 -7.48 -2.86
N THR A 82 1.74 -7.23 -1.62
CA THR A 82 0.97 -7.60 -0.45
C THR A 82 -0.38 -6.90 -0.44
N GLY A 83 -0.39 -5.58 -0.67
CA GLY A 83 -1.63 -4.82 -0.73
C GLY A 83 -2.55 -5.29 -1.85
N ARG A 84 -1.98 -5.60 -3.01
CA ARG A 84 -2.76 -6.12 -4.14
C ARG A 84 -3.36 -7.48 -3.83
N PHE A 85 -2.61 -8.36 -3.18
CA PHE A 85 -3.12 -9.67 -2.76
C PHE A 85 -4.31 -9.51 -1.81
N LEU A 86 -4.18 -8.69 -0.77
CA LEU A 86 -5.23 -8.48 0.21
C LEU A 86 -6.51 -7.94 -0.44
N GLN A 87 -6.35 -7.01 -1.38
CA GLN A 87 -7.47 -6.42 -2.09
C GLN A 87 -8.14 -7.42 -3.03
N GLN A 88 -7.35 -8.14 -3.82
CA GLN A 88 -7.86 -9.08 -4.82
C GLN A 88 -8.60 -10.24 -4.19
N GLN A 89 -8.09 -10.76 -3.06
CA GLN A 89 -8.70 -11.88 -2.36
C GLN A 89 -9.76 -11.44 -1.35
N THR A 90 -9.96 -10.14 -1.17
CA THR A 90 -10.79 -9.59 -0.10
C THR A 90 -10.46 -10.24 1.26
N TRP A 91 -9.17 -10.39 1.51
CA TRP A 91 -8.69 -11.08 2.71
C TRP A 91 -8.87 -10.18 3.93
N SER A 92 -9.65 -10.65 4.90
CA SER A 92 -9.94 -9.91 6.14
C SER A 92 -9.28 -10.52 7.37
N GLY A 93 -8.61 -11.66 7.22
CA GLY A 93 -7.93 -12.34 8.31
C GLY A 93 -6.51 -11.80 8.51
N ASP A 94 -5.82 -12.42 9.45
CA ASP A 94 -4.42 -12.10 9.72
C ASP A 94 -3.52 -12.59 8.59
N TRP A 95 -2.34 -11.97 8.45
CA TRP A 95 -1.39 -12.34 7.41
C TRP A 95 0.04 -12.09 7.86
N ARG A 96 0.96 -12.85 7.28
CA ARG A 96 2.40 -12.75 7.55
C ARG A 96 3.15 -12.73 6.22
N VAL A 97 4.30 -12.08 6.21
CA VAL A 97 5.21 -12.09 5.08
C VAL A 97 6.54 -12.70 5.53
N VAL A 98 7.00 -13.69 4.78
CA VAL A 98 8.30 -14.33 4.99
C VAL A 98 9.19 -14.03 3.80
N VAL A 99 10.35 -13.46 4.07
CA VAL A 99 11.34 -13.16 3.03
C VAL A 99 12.52 -14.09 3.23
N ILE A 100 12.88 -14.85 2.18
CA ILE A 100 14.10 -15.64 2.14
C ILE A 100 15.16 -14.81 1.44
N CYS A 101 16.24 -14.51 2.13
CA CYS A 101 17.36 -13.75 1.59
C CYS A 101 18.69 -14.34 2.10
N PRO A 102 19.81 -14.10 1.37
CA PRO A 102 21.12 -14.56 1.80
C PRO A 102 21.57 -13.93 3.12
#